data_1e9f3fab596779706067e01d66e93d14
#
_entry.id   1e9f3fab596779706067e01d66e93d14
#
_cell.length_a   1.000
_cell.length_b   1.000
_cell.length_c   1.000
_cell.angle_alpha   90.00
_cell.angle_beta   90.00
_cell.angle_gamma   90.00
#
_symmetry.space_group_name_H-M   'P 1'
#
loop_
_entity.id
_entity.type
_entity.pdbx_description
1 polymer ?
#
loop_
_entity_poly.entity_id
_entity_poly.type
_entity_poly.pdbx_seq_one_letter_code
_entity_poly.pdbx_strand_id
1 'polypeptide(L)'
;MTTTEPLKAVRRNSIEGLCERLGVPRRDWHFFRRWAGESLNSKALDELHAYVDVMIADRCRTPGTDLLSELIETGIDGEELTDDELRAIVATLVTRAD
;
A
#
# COMPACT_ATOMS: atom_id res chain seq x y z
N MET A 1 7.59 -30.18 -4.62
CA MET A 1 7.70 -30.12 -3.86
C MET A 1 7.97 -28.97 -3.10
N THR A 2 8.58 -28.97 -2.36
CA THR A 2 8.84 -27.90 -1.44
C THR A 2 9.46 -26.68 -2.06
N THR A 3 9.87 -26.78 -3.29
CA THR A 3 10.54 -25.66 -3.93
C THR A 3 9.64 -24.44 -4.10
N THR A 4 8.33 -24.65 -4.10
CA THR A 4 7.43 -23.50 -4.25
C THR A 4 7.34 -22.67 -2.97
N GLU A 5 7.68 -23.27 -1.84
CA GLU A 5 7.59 -22.53 -0.58
C GLU A 5 8.50 -21.31 -0.53
N PRO A 6 9.79 -21.47 -0.87
CA PRO A 6 10.65 -20.29 -0.89
C PRO A 6 10.16 -19.21 -1.83
N LEU A 7 9.61 -19.61 -2.96
CA LEU A 7 9.08 -18.62 -3.90
C LEU A 7 7.91 -17.87 -3.31
N LYS A 8 7.06 -18.57 -2.58
CA LYS A 8 5.95 -17.90 -1.93
C LYS A 8 6.43 -16.94 -0.86
N ALA A 9 7.45 -17.31 -0.14
CA ALA A 9 8.01 -16.44 0.87
C ALA A 9 8.56 -15.16 0.25
N VAL A 10 9.23 -15.29 -0.89
CA VAL A 10 9.74 -14.15 -1.61
C VAL A 10 8.59 -13.26 -2.05
N ARG A 11 7.49 -13.87 -2.47
CA ARG A 11 6.36 -13.11 -2.97
C ARG A 11 5.58 -12.39 -1.90
N ARG A 12 5.88 -12.61 -0.63
CA ARG A 12 5.19 -11.88 0.42
C ARG A 12 5.35 -10.38 0.27
N ASN A 13 6.44 -9.95 -0.37
CA ASN A 13 6.68 -8.54 -0.59
C ASN A 13 6.31 -8.11 -1.99
N SER A 14 5.57 -8.94 -2.71
CA SER A 14 5.16 -8.58 -4.07
C SER A 14 4.16 -7.44 -4.03
N ILE A 15 4.10 -6.73 -5.14
CA ILE A 15 3.16 -5.61 -5.22
C ILE A 15 1.71 -6.10 -5.14
N GLU A 16 1.43 -7.28 -5.68
CA GLU A 16 0.08 -7.83 -5.58
C GLU A 16 -0.30 -8.14 -4.13
N GLY A 17 0.64 -8.70 -3.39
CA GLY A 17 0.40 -8.96 -1.97
C GLY A 17 0.17 -7.69 -1.20
N LEU A 18 0.91 -6.65 -1.53
CA LEU A 18 0.72 -5.35 -0.89
C LEU A 18 -0.64 -4.77 -1.21
N CYS A 19 -1.05 -4.82 -2.49
CA CYS A 19 -2.36 -4.32 -2.88
C CYS A 19 -3.47 -5.05 -2.12
N GLU A 20 -3.31 -6.35 -1.97
CA GLU A 20 -4.29 -7.14 -1.24
C GLU A 20 -4.39 -6.69 0.21
N ARG A 21 -3.25 -6.52 0.85
CA ARG A 21 -3.23 -6.10 2.25
C ARG A 21 -3.77 -4.69 2.45
N LEU A 22 -3.52 -3.82 1.49
CA LEU A 22 -4.02 -2.44 1.56
C LEU A 22 -5.49 -2.32 1.19
N GLY A 23 -6.06 -3.38 0.63
CA GLY A 23 -7.45 -3.33 0.22
C GLY A 23 -7.68 -2.59 -1.08
N VAL A 24 -6.70 -2.62 -1.97
CA VAL A 24 -6.82 -1.97 -3.28
C VAL A 24 -7.66 -2.85 -4.19
N PRO A 25 -8.68 -2.30 -4.86
CA PRO A 25 -9.47 -3.10 -5.81
C PRO A 25 -8.59 -3.65 -6.91
N ARG A 26 -8.87 -4.87 -7.34
CA ARG A 26 -8.06 -5.51 -8.37
C ARG A 26 -7.94 -4.68 -9.63
N ARG A 27 -8.99 -3.98 -10.00
CA ARG A 27 -8.98 -3.18 -11.21
C ARG A 27 -7.93 -2.07 -11.17
N ASP A 28 -7.48 -1.71 -9.98
CA ASP A 28 -6.50 -0.63 -9.80
C ASP A 28 -5.09 -1.13 -9.53
N TRP A 29 -4.91 -2.45 -9.45
CA TRP A 29 -3.58 -3.00 -9.15
C TRP A 29 -2.54 -2.62 -10.21
N HIS A 30 -2.97 -2.40 -11.45
CA HIS A 30 -2.02 -2.05 -12.51
C HIS A 30 -1.34 -0.72 -12.24
N PHE A 31 -2.00 0.20 -11.56
CA PHE A 31 -1.36 1.46 -11.19
C PHE A 31 -0.21 1.18 -10.23
N PHE A 32 -0.44 0.33 -9.25
CA PHE A 32 0.57 0.01 -8.26
C PHE A 32 1.74 -0.75 -8.88
N ARG A 33 1.46 -1.64 -9.83
CA ARG A 33 2.52 -2.35 -10.52
C ARG A 33 3.41 -1.38 -11.27
N ARG A 34 2.80 -0.40 -11.92
CA ARG A 34 3.57 0.60 -12.65
C ARG A 34 4.41 1.44 -11.70
N TRP A 35 3.83 1.88 -10.60
CA TRP A 35 4.55 2.70 -9.63
C TRP A 35 5.70 1.92 -9.00
N ALA A 36 5.51 0.65 -8.73
CA ALA A 36 6.57 -0.18 -8.13
C ALA A 36 7.70 -0.43 -9.10
N GLY A 37 7.39 -0.53 -10.39
CA GLY A 37 8.39 -0.86 -11.40
C GLY A 37 9.21 0.31 -11.89
N GLU A 38 8.81 1.53 -11.55
CA GLU A 38 9.47 2.75 -11.97
C GLU A 38 10.07 3.45 -10.79
N SER A 39 11.12 4.23 -11.04
CA SER A 39 11.57 5.16 -10.03
C SER A 39 10.44 6.14 -9.79
N LEU A 40 10.06 6.34 -8.54
CA LEU A 40 8.99 7.27 -8.24
C LEU A 40 9.48 8.69 -8.46
N ASN A 41 9.24 9.22 -9.65
CA ASN A 41 9.51 10.63 -9.91
C ASN A 41 8.38 11.47 -9.33
N SER A 42 8.50 12.78 -9.42
CA SER A 42 7.54 13.69 -8.82
C SER A 42 6.11 13.42 -9.28
N LYS A 43 5.96 13.17 -10.58
CA LYS A 43 4.62 12.94 -11.12
C LYS A 43 4.01 11.64 -10.61
N ALA A 44 4.80 10.58 -10.64
CA ALA A 44 4.31 9.28 -10.17
C ALA A 44 3.99 9.34 -8.68
N LEU A 45 4.83 10.02 -7.92
CA LEU A 45 4.61 10.16 -6.49
C LEU A 45 3.33 10.95 -6.21
N ASP A 46 3.10 12.01 -6.98
CA ASP A 46 1.87 12.80 -6.82
C ASP A 46 0.64 11.96 -7.12
N GLU A 47 0.72 11.12 -8.15
CA GLU A 47 -0.39 10.24 -8.49
C GLU A 47 -0.65 9.23 -7.37
N LEU A 48 0.41 8.66 -6.83
CA LEU A 48 0.29 7.72 -5.74
C LEU A 48 -0.31 8.40 -4.52
N HIS A 49 0.18 9.57 -4.18
CA HIS A 49 -0.34 10.32 -3.03
C HIS A 49 -1.81 10.63 -3.19
N ALA A 50 -2.23 11.04 -4.39
CA ALA A 50 -3.64 11.33 -4.64
C ALA A 50 -4.49 10.08 -4.45
N TYR A 51 -4.00 8.95 -4.91
CA TYR A 51 -4.73 7.70 -4.73
C TYR A 51 -4.85 7.35 -3.25
N VAL A 52 -3.77 7.50 -2.51
CA VAL A 52 -3.77 7.20 -1.08
C VAL A 52 -4.74 8.12 -0.35
N ASP A 53 -4.80 9.40 -0.73
CA ASP A 53 -5.73 10.33 -0.11
C ASP A 53 -7.18 9.86 -0.26
N VAL A 54 -7.52 9.35 -1.45
CA VAL A 54 -8.87 8.82 -1.68
C VAL A 54 -9.11 7.60 -0.80
N MET A 55 -8.12 6.74 -0.69
CA MET A 55 -8.25 5.56 0.15
C MET A 55 -8.44 5.93 1.63
N ILE A 56 -7.68 6.91 2.09
CA ILE A 56 -7.79 7.37 3.48
C ILE A 56 -9.20 7.92 3.73
N ALA A 57 -9.68 8.78 2.84
CA ALA A 57 -11.01 9.37 2.98
C ALA A 57 -12.09 8.30 3.01
N ASP A 58 -11.94 7.29 2.16
CA ASP A 58 -12.90 6.21 2.09
C ASP A 58 -12.94 5.42 3.40
N ARG A 59 -11.78 5.13 3.98
CA ARG A 59 -11.72 4.36 5.22
C ARG A 59 -12.11 5.16 6.44
N CYS A 60 -11.96 6.47 6.40
CA CYS A 60 -12.45 7.31 7.48
C CYS A 60 -13.97 7.29 7.52
N ARG A 61 -14.59 7.16 6.34
CA ARG A 61 -16.04 7.06 6.28
C ARG A 61 -16.53 5.66 6.60
N THR A 62 -15.86 4.66 6.07
CA THR A 62 -16.28 3.27 6.22
C THR A 62 -15.04 2.42 6.52
N PRO A 63 -14.68 2.31 7.81
CA PRO A 63 -13.49 1.53 8.19
C PRO A 63 -13.60 0.09 7.73
N GLY A 64 -12.47 -0.46 7.29
CA GLY A 64 -12.41 -1.85 6.89
C GLY A 64 -11.45 -2.63 7.77
N THR A 65 -10.99 -3.77 7.26
CA THR A 65 -10.08 -4.62 8.00
C THR A 65 -8.71 -4.71 7.34
N ASP A 66 -8.46 -3.89 6.34
CA ASP A 66 -7.19 -3.91 5.63
C ASP A 66 -6.12 -3.16 6.41
N LEU A 67 -4.89 -3.27 5.92
CA LEU A 67 -3.74 -2.68 6.59
C LEU A 67 -3.87 -1.16 6.72
N LEU A 68 -4.37 -0.49 5.69
CA LEU A 68 -4.49 0.95 5.76
C LEU A 68 -5.51 1.37 6.82
N SER A 69 -6.64 0.66 6.90
CA SER A 69 -7.63 0.93 7.94
C SER A 69 -7.03 0.74 9.33
N GLU A 70 -6.21 -0.29 9.48
CA GLU A 70 -5.57 -0.56 10.75
C GLU A 70 -4.61 0.57 11.13
N LEU A 71 -3.83 1.05 10.18
CA LEU A 71 -2.90 2.15 10.43
C LEU A 71 -3.64 3.43 10.82
N ILE A 72 -4.77 3.68 10.17
CA ILE A 72 -5.58 4.85 10.48
C ILE A 72 -6.12 4.76 11.90
N GLU A 73 -6.61 3.60 12.27
CA GLU A 73 -7.24 3.41 13.56
C GLU A 73 -6.26 3.37 14.74
N THR A 74 -5.19 2.62 14.60
CA THR A 74 -4.29 2.38 15.72
C THR A 74 -3.00 3.16 15.65
N GLY A 75 -2.64 3.64 14.47
CA GLY A 75 -1.36 4.34 14.32
C GLY A 75 -0.18 3.40 14.52
N ILE A 76 0.94 3.98 14.92
CA ILE A 76 2.15 3.21 15.22
C ILE A 76 2.52 3.51 16.66
N ASP A 77 2.68 2.44 17.43
CA ASP A 77 3.03 2.56 18.85
C ASP A 77 2.03 3.42 19.61
N GLY A 78 0.76 3.35 19.22
CA GLY A 78 -0.29 4.09 19.90
C GLY A 78 -0.39 5.54 19.48
N GLU A 79 0.44 5.99 18.55
CA GLU A 79 0.41 7.37 18.11
C GLU A 79 -0.32 7.48 16.77
N GLU A 80 -1.23 8.43 16.71
CA GLU A 80 -2.00 8.68 15.51
C GLU A 80 -1.10 9.18 14.39
N LEU A 81 -1.38 8.71 13.17
CA LEU A 81 -0.60 9.10 12.01
C LEU A 81 -1.32 10.19 11.23
N THR A 82 -0.55 11.17 10.78
CA THR A 82 -1.10 12.20 9.90
C THR A 82 -1.27 11.63 8.50
N ASP A 83 -2.04 12.34 7.67
CA ASP A 83 -2.20 11.94 6.27
C ASP A 83 -0.86 11.89 5.56
N ASP A 84 0.02 12.86 5.83
CA ASP A 84 1.35 12.86 5.23
C ASP A 84 2.14 11.63 5.62
N GLU A 85 2.05 11.23 6.88
CA GLU A 85 2.74 10.04 7.34
C GLU A 85 2.18 8.78 6.70
N LEU A 86 0.87 8.70 6.55
CA LEU A 86 0.24 7.56 5.90
C LEU A 86 0.68 7.48 4.43
N ARG A 87 0.70 8.61 3.74
CA ARG A 87 1.17 8.63 2.36
C ARG A 87 2.61 8.17 2.25
N ALA A 88 3.46 8.62 3.16
CA ALA A 88 4.86 8.24 3.15
C ALA A 88 5.04 6.74 3.39
N ILE A 89 4.26 6.19 4.30
CA ILE A 89 4.34 4.76 4.59
C ILE A 89 3.95 3.95 3.36
N VAL A 90 2.84 4.31 2.72
CA VAL A 90 2.41 3.57 1.54
C VAL A 90 3.43 3.69 0.41
N ALA A 91 3.96 4.89 0.20
CA ALA A 91 4.96 5.10 -0.84
C ALA A 91 6.20 4.24 -0.58
N THR A 92 6.62 4.16 0.66
CA THR A 92 7.77 3.33 1.02
C THR A 92 7.49 1.86 0.74
N LEU A 93 6.31 1.40 1.08
CA LEU A 93 5.93 0.00 0.85
C LEU A 93 5.90 -0.31 -0.65
N VAL A 94 5.36 0.61 -1.44
CA VAL A 94 5.30 0.41 -2.90
C VAL A 94 6.70 0.37 -3.49
N THR A 95 7.56 1.27 -3.04
CA THR A 95 8.93 1.32 -3.53
C THR A 95 9.71 0.05 -3.23
N ARG A 96 9.42 -0.58 -2.10
CA ARG A 96 10.11 -1.80 -1.68
C ARG A 96 9.48 -3.07 -2.22
N ALA A 97 8.31 -2.97 -2.82
CA ALA A 97 7.62 -4.15 -3.33
C ALA A 97 8.25 -4.59 -4.64
N ASP A 98 8.16 -5.88 -4.91
CA ASP A 98 8.68 -6.43 -6.18
C ASP A 98 7.62 -6.43 -7.27
#